data_201373bb099f69a56a1bfe8edf6035ae
#
_entry.id   201373bb099f69a56a1bfe8edf6035ae
#
_cell.length_a   1.000
_cell.length_b   1.000
_cell.length_c   1.000
_cell.angle_alpha   90.00
_cell.angle_beta   90.00
_cell.angle_gamma   90.00
#
_symmetry.space_group_name_H-M   'P 1'
#
loop_
_entity.id
_entity.type
_entity.pdbx_description
1 polymer ?
#
loop_
_entity_poly.entity_id
_entity_poly.type
_entity_poly.pdbx_seq_one_letter_code
_entity_poly.pdbx_strand_id
1 'polypeptide(L)'
;MKIKIPPYPNFKITKKAISDVENQSVKKTDSSGLSNQLVMVVKFKNGEERVIRSRPVRHLNNLYVSAFPNPVHLFLSVAIEHFNQSEEIKKTNFPKCGKKIGEDIYILDIEENGTHECYNHYIKYRSSSIVMLVASLEAFLNHIIPNDYKYKTQRTKNGISKEVVFSKKKIESGAVSFNEKLDTLIPKMLNAESFWTNLESEKFSIKDLYRNRKNIIHLKTNADDDLTAYFNVIDEMLDLDIYDCINATTNFMNSVEKDFIELEI
;
A
#
# COMPACT_ATOMS: atom_id res chain seq x y z
N MET A 1 0.43 -12.18 11.20
CA MET A 1 1.41 -11.13 10.87
C MET A 1 0.93 -9.76 11.36
N LYS A 2 1.83 -8.90 11.78
CA LYS A 2 1.58 -7.48 12.12
C LYS A 2 2.77 -6.64 11.67
N ILE A 3 2.58 -5.32 11.61
CA ILE A 3 3.63 -4.36 11.24
C ILE A 3 3.50 -3.10 12.10
N LYS A 4 4.62 -2.48 12.42
CA LYS A 4 4.65 -1.16 13.05
C LYS A 4 4.47 -0.07 12.01
N ILE A 5 3.69 0.96 12.34
CA ILE A 5 3.49 2.14 11.48
C ILE A 5 4.37 3.27 12.03
N PRO A 6 5.54 3.53 11.43
CA PRO A 6 6.40 4.62 11.86
C PRO A 6 5.80 5.99 11.48
N PRO A 7 6.18 7.05 12.20
CA PRO A 7 5.82 8.42 11.81
C PRO A 7 6.48 8.81 10.47
N TYR A 8 5.80 9.65 9.69
CA TYR A 8 6.27 10.10 8.39
C TYR A 8 6.16 11.64 8.25
N PRO A 9 7.10 12.30 7.61
CA PRO A 9 8.42 11.82 7.21
C PRO A 9 9.37 11.65 8.40
N ASN A 10 10.23 10.63 8.32
CA ASN A 10 11.20 10.33 9.33
C ASN A 10 12.54 10.98 8.96
N PHE A 11 12.89 12.11 9.58
CA PHE A 11 14.14 12.81 9.30
C PHE A 11 15.18 12.48 10.37
N LYS A 12 16.38 12.07 9.94
CA LYS A 12 17.56 12.07 10.83
C LYS A 12 17.87 13.51 11.23
N ILE A 13 18.00 13.74 12.55
CA ILE A 13 18.24 15.07 13.09
C ILE A 13 19.70 15.47 12.88
N THR A 14 19.90 16.66 12.35
CA THR A 14 21.19 17.36 12.48
C THR A 14 21.18 18.16 13.78
N LYS A 15 22.32 18.26 14.47
CA LYS A 15 22.48 19.09 15.69
C LYS A 15 21.95 20.54 15.49
N LYS A 16 22.03 21.06 14.28
CA LYS A 16 21.52 22.37 13.91
C LYS A 16 19.99 22.45 13.98
N ALA A 17 19.28 21.39 13.55
CA ALA A 17 17.81 21.36 13.60
C ALA A 17 17.29 21.31 15.05
N ILE A 18 18.04 20.69 15.98
CA ILE A 18 17.70 20.66 17.41
C ILE A 18 17.83 22.08 17.99
N SER A 19 18.96 22.77 17.75
CA SER A 19 19.17 24.13 18.27
C SER A 19 18.15 25.14 17.73
N ASP A 20 17.72 24.98 16.49
CA ASP A 20 16.70 25.84 15.88
C ASP A 20 15.32 25.63 16.51
N VAL A 21 15.01 24.42 17.00
CA VAL A 21 13.75 24.11 17.69
C VAL A 21 13.80 24.52 19.17
N GLU A 22 14.91 24.31 19.86
CA GLU A 22 15.09 24.67 21.27
C GLU A 22 15.08 26.20 21.48
N ASN A 23 15.53 26.97 20.48
CA ASN A 23 15.50 28.44 20.51
C ASN A 23 14.10 29.01 20.16
N GLN A 24 13.17 28.21 19.65
CA GLN A 24 11.78 28.62 19.47
C GLN A 24 11.02 28.34 20.77
N SER A 25 10.88 29.38 21.62
CA SER A 25 10.00 29.30 22.78
C SER A 25 8.58 28.91 22.31
N VAL A 26 8.03 27.83 22.88
CA VAL A 26 6.64 27.43 22.64
C VAL A 26 5.72 28.52 23.18
N LYS A 27 5.43 29.52 22.36
CA LYS A 27 4.37 30.48 22.67
C LYS A 27 3.04 29.77 22.53
N LYS A 28 2.13 29.96 23.51
CA LYS A 28 0.74 29.56 23.34
C LYS A 28 0.23 30.22 22.06
N THR A 29 0.06 29.43 21.01
CA THR A 29 -0.49 29.87 19.73
C THR A 29 -2.00 29.67 19.78
N ASP A 30 -2.75 30.66 19.35
CA ASP A 30 -4.16 30.49 19.05
C ASP A 30 -4.34 29.60 17.80
N SER A 31 -5.54 29.12 17.60
CA SER A 31 -5.85 28.21 16.48
C SER A 31 -5.64 28.83 15.09
N SER A 32 -5.54 30.15 14.99
CA SER A 32 -5.31 30.86 13.71
C SER A 32 -3.85 30.83 13.27
N GLY A 33 -2.92 30.78 14.23
CA GLY A 33 -1.47 30.67 13.97
C GLY A 33 -1.00 29.25 13.56
N LEU A 34 -1.84 28.23 13.74
CA LEU A 34 -1.49 26.81 13.52
C LEU A 34 -1.72 26.32 12.08
N SER A 35 -1.96 27.21 11.11
CA SER A 35 -2.15 26.82 9.69
C SER A 35 -0.85 26.32 9.02
N ASN A 36 0.30 26.52 9.64
CA ASN A 36 1.62 26.21 9.09
C ASN A 36 2.17 24.87 9.59
N GLN A 37 3.18 24.36 8.90
CA GLN A 37 3.89 23.16 9.31
C GLN A 37 4.49 23.33 10.70
N LEU A 38 4.19 22.38 11.58
CA LEU A 38 4.78 22.29 12.91
C LEU A 38 5.95 21.30 12.87
N VAL A 39 6.97 21.61 13.64
CA VAL A 39 8.11 20.72 13.84
C VAL A 39 8.05 20.22 15.28
N MET A 40 8.02 18.91 15.44
CA MET A 40 8.03 18.26 16.76
C MET A 40 9.34 17.48 16.93
N VAL A 41 9.98 17.62 18.07
CA VAL A 41 11.08 16.75 18.49
C VAL A 41 10.50 15.62 19.32
N VAL A 42 10.64 14.39 18.83
CA VAL A 42 10.20 13.19 19.54
C VAL A 42 11.42 12.50 20.12
N LYS A 43 11.45 12.34 21.44
CA LYS A 43 12.49 11.58 22.16
C LYS A 43 11.99 10.15 22.39
N PHE A 44 12.73 9.19 21.88
CA PHE A 44 12.43 7.77 22.06
C PHE A 44 13.05 7.23 23.36
N LYS A 45 12.49 6.14 23.88
CA LYS A 45 12.99 5.50 25.11
C LYS A 45 14.47 5.02 25.02
N ASN A 46 14.96 4.78 23.82
CA ASN A 46 16.35 4.42 23.54
C ASN A 46 17.30 5.63 23.52
N GLY A 47 16.81 6.84 23.79
CA GLY A 47 17.59 8.08 23.75
C GLY A 47 17.71 8.70 22.35
N GLU A 48 17.13 8.08 21.32
CA GLU A 48 17.12 8.63 19.97
C GLU A 48 16.14 9.81 19.90
N GLU A 49 16.56 10.89 19.24
CA GLU A 49 15.72 12.05 18.97
C GLU A 49 15.43 12.16 17.48
N ARG A 50 14.18 12.39 17.13
CA ARG A 50 13.74 12.57 15.73
C ARG A 50 12.91 13.82 15.58
N VAL A 51 13.17 14.58 14.51
CA VAL A 51 12.34 15.72 14.11
C VAL A 51 11.26 15.24 13.16
N ILE A 52 10.04 15.48 13.54
CA ILE A 52 8.86 15.12 12.76
C ILE A 52 8.16 16.40 12.34
N ARG A 53 7.91 16.53 11.04
CA ARG A 53 7.02 17.59 10.54
C ARG A 53 5.58 17.16 10.71
N SER A 54 4.77 18.04 11.25
CA SER A 54 3.35 17.81 11.45
C SER A 54 2.52 18.96 10.92
N ARG A 55 1.24 18.75 10.84
CA ARG A 55 0.23 19.75 10.52
C ARG A 55 -0.95 19.54 11.45
N PRO A 56 -1.59 20.60 11.97
CA PRO A 56 -2.82 20.44 12.72
C PRO A 56 -3.90 19.81 11.85
N VAL A 57 -4.56 18.80 12.37
CA VAL A 57 -5.74 18.18 11.76
C VAL A 57 -6.97 18.58 12.56
N ARG A 58 -7.94 19.18 11.91
CA ARG A 58 -9.22 19.52 12.54
C ARG A 58 -10.15 18.31 12.52
N HIS A 59 -10.61 17.89 13.70
CA HIS A 59 -11.60 16.86 13.86
C HIS A 59 -12.50 17.16 15.05
N LEU A 60 -13.80 17.04 14.92
CA LEU A 60 -14.81 17.30 15.96
C LEU A 60 -14.55 18.65 16.69
N ASN A 61 -14.34 19.74 15.94
CA ASN A 61 -14.07 21.09 16.43
C ASN A 61 -12.74 21.26 17.20
N ASN A 62 -11.94 20.23 17.35
CA ASN A 62 -10.61 20.28 17.97
C ASN A 62 -9.49 20.26 16.92
N LEU A 63 -8.34 20.82 17.28
CA LEU A 63 -7.11 20.70 16.52
C LEU A 63 -6.18 19.68 17.18
N TYR A 64 -5.81 18.66 16.42
CA TYR A 64 -4.87 17.63 16.86
C TYR A 64 -3.55 17.82 16.14
N VAL A 65 -2.48 17.78 16.90
CA VAL A 65 -1.10 17.85 16.38
C VAL A 65 -0.46 16.49 16.66
N SER A 66 -0.14 15.75 15.62
CA SER A 66 0.50 14.45 15.72
C SER A 66 1.37 14.19 14.49
N ALA A 67 2.28 13.24 14.61
CA ALA A 67 2.97 12.70 13.46
C ALA A 67 1.97 12.01 12.51
N PHE A 68 2.15 12.20 11.20
CA PHE A 68 1.39 11.42 10.23
C PHE A 68 1.95 10.00 10.16
N PRO A 69 1.11 8.99 9.97
CA PRO A 69 1.58 7.64 9.70
C PRO A 69 2.29 7.59 8.34
N ASN A 70 3.32 6.75 8.23
CA ASN A 70 3.92 6.47 6.93
C ASN A 70 2.87 5.78 6.04
N PRO A 71 2.52 6.33 4.87
CA PRO A 71 1.44 5.80 4.03
C PRO A 71 1.73 4.37 3.53
N VAL A 72 2.99 4.00 3.29
CA VAL A 72 3.37 2.65 2.90
C VAL A 72 3.01 1.65 4.00
N HIS A 73 3.49 1.92 5.22
CA HIS A 73 3.23 1.06 6.37
C HIS A 73 1.75 1.06 6.76
N LEU A 74 1.07 2.20 6.66
CA LEU A 74 -0.36 2.30 6.94
C LEU A 74 -1.17 1.37 6.05
N PHE A 75 -0.97 1.46 4.73
CA PHE A 75 -1.69 0.62 3.78
C PHE A 75 -1.31 -0.86 3.90
N LEU A 76 -0.03 -1.15 4.13
CA LEU A 76 0.43 -2.52 4.37
C LEU A 76 -0.17 -3.11 5.65
N SER A 77 -0.27 -2.31 6.72
CA SER A 77 -0.91 -2.74 7.98
C SER A 77 -2.38 -3.10 7.76
N VAL A 78 -3.13 -2.28 7.03
CA VAL A 78 -4.54 -2.56 6.68
C VAL A 78 -4.65 -3.82 5.81
N ALA A 79 -3.74 -4.00 4.84
CA ALA A 79 -3.71 -5.18 3.99
C ALA A 79 -3.51 -6.46 4.82
N ILE A 80 -2.54 -6.46 5.74
CA ILE A 80 -2.24 -7.60 6.62
C ILE A 80 -3.40 -7.86 7.59
N GLU A 81 -4.01 -6.83 8.17
CA GLU A 81 -5.15 -6.98 9.06
C GLU A 81 -6.33 -7.66 8.35
N HIS A 82 -6.68 -7.19 7.15
CA HIS A 82 -7.76 -7.77 6.37
C HIS A 82 -7.42 -9.18 5.87
N PHE A 83 -6.17 -9.44 5.50
CA PHE A 83 -5.73 -10.81 5.22
C PHE A 83 -5.94 -11.73 6.42
N ASN A 84 -5.49 -11.33 7.61
CA ASN A 84 -5.67 -12.14 8.84
C ASN A 84 -7.16 -12.38 9.13
N GLN A 85 -8.03 -11.37 8.95
CA GLN A 85 -9.48 -11.52 9.10
C GLN A 85 -10.07 -12.51 8.09
N SER A 86 -9.64 -12.47 6.83
CA SER A 86 -10.08 -13.43 5.81
C SER A 86 -9.65 -14.86 6.15
N GLU A 87 -8.42 -15.06 6.62
CA GLU A 87 -7.92 -16.38 7.01
C GLU A 87 -8.63 -16.91 8.27
N GLU A 88 -9.01 -16.05 9.20
CA GLU A 88 -9.80 -16.44 10.35
C GLU A 88 -11.19 -16.94 9.92
N ILE A 89 -11.88 -16.20 9.05
CA ILE A 89 -13.16 -16.65 8.50
C ILE A 89 -13.01 -17.98 7.75
N LYS A 90 -11.97 -18.13 6.94
CA LYS A 90 -11.67 -19.36 6.22
C LYS A 90 -11.52 -20.55 7.18
N LYS A 91 -10.76 -20.39 8.26
CA LYS A 91 -10.53 -21.45 9.25
C LYS A 91 -11.78 -21.80 10.05
N THR A 92 -12.57 -20.81 10.43
CA THR A 92 -13.71 -21.00 11.34
C THR A 92 -14.98 -21.40 10.61
N ASN A 93 -15.19 -20.94 9.38
CA ASN A 93 -16.45 -21.08 8.67
C ASN A 93 -16.37 -21.95 7.41
N PHE A 94 -15.22 -21.98 6.70
CA PHE A 94 -15.10 -22.78 5.46
C PHE A 94 -14.30 -24.07 5.67
N PRO A 95 -14.67 -25.17 5.05
CA PRO A 95 -15.84 -25.43 4.20
C PRO A 95 -17.13 -25.81 4.98
N LYS A 96 -17.15 -25.61 6.29
CA LYS A 96 -18.25 -26.10 7.16
C LYS A 96 -19.56 -25.29 7.05
N CYS A 97 -19.51 -24.14 6.37
CA CYS A 97 -20.68 -23.30 6.20
C CYS A 97 -21.51 -23.78 4.98
N GLY A 98 -22.80 -23.88 5.20
CA GLY A 98 -23.75 -24.25 4.16
C GLY A 98 -24.19 -25.70 4.19
N LYS A 99 -25.24 -25.99 3.41
CA LYS A 99 -25.81 -27.33 3.26
C LYS A 99 -25.06 -28.08 2.16
N LYS A 100 -24.46 -29.21 2.51
CA LYS A 100 -23.79 -30.09 1.52
C LYS A 100 -24.83 -30.75 0.62
N ILE A 101 -24.69 -30.62 -0.70
CA ILE A 101 -25.59 -31.18 -1.71
C ILE A 101 -24.87 -32.12 -2.70
N GLY A 102 -23.56 -32.22 -2.64
CA GLY A 102 -22.71 -33.10 -3.44
C GLY A 102 -21.41 -33.40 -2.74
N GLU A 103 -20.46 -34.10 -3.38
CA GLU A 103 -19.22 -34.53 -2.76
C GLU A 103 -18.43 -33.31 -2.22
N ASP A 104 -18.28 -32.26 -3.03
CA ASP A 104 -17.58 -31.00 -2.66
C ASP A 104 -18.43 -29.76 -2.96
N ILE A 105 -19.77 -29.89 -2.98
CA ILE A 105 -20.70 -28.81 -3.30
C ILE A 105 -21.50 -28.44 -2.06
N TYR A 106 -21.46 -27.15 -1.73
CA TYR A 106 -22.19 -26.58 -0.61
C TYR A 106 -23.05 -25.40 -1.07
N ILE A 107 -24.30 -25.36 -0.66
CA ILE A 107 -25.18 -24.20 -0.82
C ILE A 107 -25.10 -23.38 0.46
N LEU A 108 -24.79 -22.10 0.30
CA LEU A 108 -24.78 -21.14 1.41
C LEU A 108 -26.20 -20.64 1.68
N ASP A 109 -26.52 -20.52 2.94
CA ASP A 109 -27.83 -20.02 3.38
C ASP A 109 -27.86 -18.49 3.25
N ILE A 110 -28.86 -17.98 2.54
CA ILE A 110 -29.02 -16.56 2.19
C ILE A 110 -29.87 -15.81 3.26
N GLU A 111 -30.43 -16.51 4.24
CA GLU A 111 -31.19 -15.89 5.31
C GLU A 111 -30.37 -14.93 6.17
N GLU A 112 -31.01 -14.02 6.87
CA GLU A 112 -30.36 -13.06 7.76
C GLU A 112 -29.48 -13.78 8.80
N ASN A 113 -28.21 -13.38 8.89
CA ASN A 113 -27.16 -14.05 9.67
C ASN A 113 -26.78 -15.46 9.17
N GLY A 114 -27.12 -15.81 7.94
CA GLY A 114 -26.77 -17.09 7.33
C GLY A 114 -25.32 -17.17 6.87
N THR A 115 -24.94 -18.34 6.37
CA THR A 115 -23.57 -18.64 5.93
C THR A 115 -23.12 -17.80 4.75
N HIS A 116 -24.06 -17.25 3.98
CA HIS A 116 -23.77 -16.31 2.89
C HIS A 116 -23.13 -15.01 3.40
N GLU A 117 -23.48 -14.53 4.58
CA GLU A 117 -22.85 -13.36 5.19
C GLU A 117 -21.37 -13.59 5.50
N CYS A 118 -21.03 -14.78 5.99
CA CYS A 118 -19.63 -15.17 6.21
C CYS A 118 -18.83 -15.17 4.88
N TYR A 119 -19.43 -15.67 3.80
CA TYR A 119 -18.83 -15.63 2.48
C TYR A 119 -18.61 -14.20 2.00
N ASN A 120 -19.60 -13.34 2.13
CA ASN A 120 -19.49 -11.92 1.78
C ASN A 120 -18.38 -11.22 2.57
N HIS A 121 -18.24 -11.50 3.86
CA HIS A 121 -17.13 -10.97 4.67
C HIS A 121 -15.79 -11.50 4.22
N TYR A 122 -15.69 -12.78 3.85
CA TYR A 122 -14.48 -13.36 3.31
C TYR A 122 -14.04 -12.65 2.02
N ILE A 123 -14.95 -12.48 1.05
CA ILE A 123 -14.72 -11.75 -0.20
C ILE A 123 -14.31 -10.30 0.07
N LYS A 124 -15.03 -9.61 0.97
CA LYS A 124 -14.75 -8.23 1.37
C LYS A 124 -13.32 -8.08 1.91
N TYR A 125 -12.91 -8.93 2.82
CA TYR A 125 -11.59 -8.82 3.43
C TYR A 125 -10.46 -9.21 2.47
N ARG A 126 -10.64 -10.22 1.64
CA ARG A 126 -9.66 -10.57 0.61
C ARG A 126 -9.48 -9.46 -0.40
N SER A 127 -10.57 -8.96 -0.98
CA SER A 127 -10.52 -7.86 -1.96
C SER A 127 -9.89 -6.59 -1.37
N SER A 128 -10.24 -6.25 -0.13
CA SER A 128 -9.67 -5.10 0.56
C SER A 128 -8.17 -5.28 0.84
N SER A 129 -7.73 -6.48 1.24
CA SER A 129 -6.31 -6.79 1.43
C SER A 129 -5.51 -6.59 0.13
N ILE A 130 -6.00 -7.11 -0.99
CA ILE A 130 -5.38 -6.95 -2.32
C ILE A 130 -5.26 -5.46 -2.70
N VAL A 131 -6.33 -4.70 -2.55
CA VAL A 131 -6.35 -3.27 -2.89
C VAL A 131 -5.37 -2.48 -2.04
N MET A 132 -5.33 -2.72 -0.73
CA MET A 132 -4.47 -2.00 0.20
C MET A 132 -3.00 -2.41 0.04
N LEU A 133 -2.71 -3.66 -0.30
CA LEU A 133 -1.35 -4.10 -0.58
C LEU A 133 -0.77 -3.42 -1.82
N VAL A 134 -1.57 -3.26 -2.89
CA VAL A 134 -1.16 -2.49 -4.06
C VAL A 134 -1.02 -1.00 -3.74
N ALA A 135 -1.92 -0.43 -2.93
CA ALA A 135 -1.80 0.96 -2.49
C ALA A 135 -0.48 1.21 -1.71
N SER A 136 -0.07 0.24 -0.87
CA SER A 136 1.23 0.27 -0.20
C SER A 136 2.39 0.26 -1.20
N LEU A 137 2.36 -0.62 -2.20
CA LEU A 137 3.36 -0.67 -3.28
C LEU A 137 3.44 0.64 -4.06
N GLU A 138 2.29 1.20 -4.47
CA GLU A 138 2.25 2.48 -5.21
C GLU A 138 2.81 3.62 -4.36
N ALA A 139 2.48 3.65 -3.07
CA ALA A 139 3.04 4.63 -2.13
C ALA A 139 4.56 4.47 -1.98
N PHE A 140 5.07 3.24 -1.88
CA PHE A 140 6.50 2.95 -1.81
C PHE A 140 7.23 3.37 -3.09
N LEU A 141 6.73 2.99 -4.27
CA LEU A 141 7.30 3.39 -5.55
C LEU A 141 7.39 4.92 -5.71
N ASN A 142 6.45 5.67 -5.14
CA ASN A 142 6.50 7.13 -5.12
C ASN A 142 7.47 7.66 -4.04
N HIS A 143 7.55 6.99 -2.89
CA HIS A 143 8.42 7.36 -1.78
C HIS A 143 9.91 7.34 -2.16
N ILE A 144 10.36 6.26 -2.81
CA ILE A 144 11.78 6.04 -3.12
C ILE A 144 12.32 6.95 -4.24
N ILE A 145 11.46 7.59 -5.04
CA ILE A 145 11.90 8.47 -6.12
C ILE A 145 12.43 9.78 -5.53
N PRO A 146 13.70 10.17 -5.77
CA PRO A 146 14.25 11.46 -5.31
C PRO A 146 13.50 12.66 -5.91
N ASN A 147 13.46 13.78 -5.18
CA ASN A 147 12.70 14.96 -5.60
C ASN A 147 13.21 15.61 -6.90
N ASP A 148 14.52 15.50 -7.14
CA ASP A 148 15.22 16.03 -8.31
C ASP A 148 15.34 15.03 -9.46
N TYR A 149 14.87 13.79 -9.26
CA TYR A 149 14.97 12.73 -10.25
C TYR A 149 14.24 13.07 -11.55
N LYS A 150 14.93 12.77 -12.67
CA LYS A 150 14.42 12.96 -14.03
C LYS A 150 14.42 11.63 -14.78
N TYR A 151 13.24 11.08 -15.01
CA TYR A 151 13.08 9.83 -15.75
C TYR A 151 12.99 10.11 -17.24
N LYS A 152 13.99 9.60 -17.99
CA LYS A 152 14.03 9.66 -19.46
C LYS A 152 13.54 8.36 -20.06
N THR A 153 12.59 8.46 -20.98
CA THR A 153 12.01 7.30 -21.67
C THR A 153 11.57 7.67 -23.08
N GLN A 154 11.47 6.67 -23.95
CA GLN A 154 10.94 6.86 -25.29
C GLN A 154 9.40 6.70 -25.25
N ARG A 155 8.70 7.59 -25.95
CA ARG A 155 7.24 7.50 -26.17
C ARG A 155 6.95 7.56 -27.66
N THR A 156 6.23 6.56 -28.15
CA THR A 156 5.78 6.52 -29.54
C THR A 156 4.34 7.00 -29.64
N LYS A 157 4.12 8.03 -30.47
CA LYS A 157 2.80 8.54 -30.80
C LYS A 157 2.70 8.69 -32.31
N ASN A 158 1.68 8.08 -32.91
CA ASN A 158 1.47 8.08 -34.38
C ASN A 158 2.72 7.63 -35.18
N GLY A 159 3.39 6.59 -34.71
CA GLY A 159 4.61 6.06 -35.34
C GLY A 159 5.90 6.86 -35.11
N ILE A 160 5.82 8.03 -34.48
CA ILE A 160 6.98 8.89 -34.19
C ILE A 160 7.43 8.66 -32.74
N SER A 161 8.66 8.18 -32.58
CA SER A 161 9.29 8.00 -31.27
C SER A 161 10.00 9.29 -30.84
N LYS A 162 9.70 9.77 -29.61
CA LYS A 162 10.35 10.94 -29.03
C LYS A 162 10.81 10.65 -27.60
N GLU A 163 11.98 11.14 -27.25
CA GLU A 163 12.43 11.14 -25.87
C GLU A 163 11.56 12.11 -25.04
N VAL A 164 11.07 11.62 -23.92
CA VAL A 164 10.28 12.41 -22.95
C VAL A 164 10.96 12.31 -21.59
N VAL A 165 10.99 13.44 -20.89
CA VAL A 165 11.56 13.54 -19.54
C VAL A 165 10.44 13.82 -18.54
N PHE A 166 10.28 12.94 -17.55
CA PHE A 166 9.30 13.10 -16.49
C PHE A 166 9.98 13.51 -15.18
N SER A 167 9.50 14.58 -14.54
CA SER A 167 9.85 14.92 -13.17
C SER A 167 9.12 14.01 -12.18
N LYS A 168 9.59 13.92 -10.92
CA LYS A 168 8.90 13.18 -9.85
C LYS A 168 7.40 13.47 -9.81
N LYS A 169 7.00 14.74 -9.81
CA LYS A 169 5.57 15.15 -9.80
C LYS A 169 4.78 14.54 -10.96
N LYS A 170 5.37 14.41 -12.15
CA LYS A 170 4.73 13.79 -13.32
C LYS A 170 4.66 12.27 -13.18
N ILE A 171 5.70 11.65 -12.63
CA ILE A 171 5.71 10.20 -12.35
C ILE A 171 4.61 9.84 -11.33
N GLU A 172 4.51 10.60 -10.24
CA GLU A 172 3.50 10.43 -9.19
C GLU A 172 2.08 10.66 -9.70
N SER A 173 1.88 11.59 -10.65
CA SER A 173 0.55 11.87 -11.24
C SER A 173 0.06 10.85 -12.27
N GLY A 174 0.75 9.70 -12.42
CA GLY A 174 0.31 8.61 -13.29
C GLY A 174 0.81 8.70 -14.73
N ALA A 175 1.71 9.65 -15.08
CA ALA A 175 2.32 9.70 -16.42
C ALA A 175 3.23 8.49 -16.73
N VAL A 176 3.64 7.76 -15.71
CA VAL A 176 4.39 6.50 -15.78
C VAL A 176 3.54 5.42 -15.12
N SER A 177 3.23 4.34 -15.84
CA SER A 177 2.39 3.26 -15.34
C SER A 177 3.08 2.49 -14.20
N PHE A 178 2.30 1.76 -13.40
CA PHE A 178 2.82 0.89 -12.34
C PHE A 178 3.87 -0.09 -12.89
N ASN A 179 3.54 -0.80 -13.96
CA ASN A 179 4.46 -1.77 -14.56
C ASN A 179 5.73 -1.11 -15.07
N GLU A 180 5.66 0.08 -15.68
CA GLU A 180 6.84 0.80 -16.13
C GLU A 180 7.71 1.29 -14.96
N LYS A 181 7.07 1.72 -13.85
CA LYS A 181 7.81 2.03 -12.62
C LYS A 181 8.56 0.80 -12.13
N LEU A 182 7.87 -0.33 -12.03
CA LEU A 182 8.42 -1.58 -11.52
C LEU A 182 9.52 -2.14 -12.45
N ASP A 183 9.23 -2.26 -13.75
CA ASP A 183 10.11 -2.96 -14.71
C ASP A 183 11.31 -2.13 -15.17
N THR A 184 11.18 -0.82 -15.21
CA THR A 184 12.16 0.03 -15.91
C THR A 184 12.67 1.17 -15.06
N LEU A 185 11.77 1.94 -14.42
CA LEU A 185 12.18 3.13 -13.68
C LEU A 185 13.03 2.76 -12.47
N ILE A 186 12.58 1.80 -11.65
CA ILE A 186 13.29 1.40 -10.43
C ILE A 186 14.68 0.81 -10.74
N PRO A 187 14.84 -0.18 -11.65
CA PRO A 187 16.16 -0.67 -12.01
C PRO A 187 17.10 0.43 -12.51
N LYS A 188 16.60 1.34 -13.35
CA LYS A 188 17.40 2.48 -13.83
C LYS A 188 17.79 3.45 -12.71
N MET A 189 16.87 3.76 -11.81
CA MET A 189 17.12 4.66 -10.70
C MET A 189 18.16 4.10 -9.72
N LEU A 190 18.14 2.79 -9.51
CA LEU A 190 19.09 2.08 -8.65
C LEU A 190 20.42 1.76 -9.35
N ASN A 191 20.57 2.08 -10.64
CA ASN A 191 21.68 1.66 -11.49
C ASN A 191 21.94 0.14 -11.44
N ALA A 192 20.87 -0.65 -11.38
CA ALA A 192 20.88 -2.09 -11.23
C ALA A 192 20.02 -2.75 -12.32
N GLU A 193 20.58 -2.89 -13.54
CA GLU A 193 19.86 -3.52 -14.66
C GLU A 193 19.42 -4.96 -14.36
N SER A 194 20.21 -5.69 -13.56
CA SER A 194 19.90 -7.05 -13.10
C SER A 194 19.09 -7.10 -11.81
N PHE A 195 18.48 -6.00 -11.36
CA PHE A 195 17.76 -5.90 -10.10
C PHE A 195 16.78 -7.07 -9.88
N TRP A 196 16.04 -7.43 -10.91
CA TRP A 196 15.02 -8.48 -10.83
C TRP A 196 15.56 -9.90 -10.98
N THR A 197 16.84 -10.10 -11.29
CA THR A 197 17.41 -11.45 -11.50
C THR A 197 17.29 -12.32 -10.24
N ASN A 198 17.48 -11.72 -9.06
CA ASN A 198 17.38 -12.42 -7.78
C ASN A 198 15.99 -12.29 -7.11
N LEU A 199 15.04 -11.60 -7.73
CA LEU A 199 13.70 -11.29 -7.23
C LEU A 199 12.64 -11.59 -8.29
N GLU A 200 12.88 -12.59 -9.15
CA GLU A 200 11.97 -12.90 -10.27
C GLU A 200 10.62 -13.41 -9.77
N SER A 201 10.61 -14.25 -8.72
CA SER A 201 9.40 -14.73 -8.07
C SER A 201 8.60 -13.59 -7.44
N GLU A 202 9.28 -12.68 -6.73
CA GLU A 202 8.65 -11.50 -6.14
C GLU A 202 8.03 -10.59 -7.20
N LYS A 203 8.75 -10.39 -8.29
CA LYS A 203 8.24 -9.60 -9.43
C LYS A 203 6.98 -10.22 -10.03
N PHE A 204 6.95 -11.54 -10.16
CA PHE A 204 5.78 -12.26 -10.67
C PHE A 204 4.59 -12.08 -9.73
N SER A 205 4.74 -12.36 -8.43
CA SER A 205 3.69 -12.22 -7.43
C SER A 205 3.16 -10.78 -7.34
N ILE A 206 4.05 -9.76 -7.42
CA ILE A 206 3.65 -8.35 -7.43
C ILE A 206 2.84 -8.00 -8.70
N LYS A 207 3.21 -8.53 -9.87
CA LYS A 207 2.46 -8.28 -11.12
C LYS A 207 1.10 -8.95 -11.11
N ASP A 208 1.03 -10.14 -10.56
CA ASP A 208 -0.22 -10.88 -10.40
C ASP A 208 -1.17 -10.19 -9.42
N LEU A 209 -0.65 -9.77 -8.29
CA LEU A 209 -1.35 -8.93 -7.32
C LEU A 209 -1.91 -7.64 -7.98
N TYR A 210 -1.10 -6.94 -8.77
CA TYR A 210 -1.54 -5.71 -9.44
C TYR A 210 -2.63 -5.98 -10.50
N ARG A 211 -2.54 -7.09 -11.22
CA ARG A 211 -3.57 -7.53 -12.18
C ARG A 211 -4.90 -7.79 -11.44
N ASN A 212 -4.87 -8.53 -10.33
CA ASN A 212 -6.05 -8.80 -9.51
C ASN A 212 -6.70 -7.51 -9.00
N ARG A 213 -5.90 -6.59 -8.43
CA ARG A 213 -6.41 -5.27 -7.99
C ARG A 213 -7.09 -4.51 -9.13
N LYS A 214 -6.49 -4.50 -10.31
CA LYS A 214 -7.07 -3.82 -11.47
C LYS A 214 -8.43 -4.43 -11.84
N ASN A 215 -8.55 -5.76 -11.84
CA ASN A 215 -9.80 -6.46 -12.14
C ASN A 215 -10.86 -6.16 -11.08
N ILE A 216 -10.52 -6.17 -9.80
CA ILE A 216 -11.44 -5.84 -8.69
C ILE A 216 -11.98 -4.41 -8.81
N ILE A 217 -11.12 -3.40 -9.07
CA ILE A 217 -11.54 -1.99 -9.10
C ILE A 217 -12.31 -1.65 -10.38
N HIS A 218 -12.00 -2.31 -11.49
CA HIS A 218 -12.66 -2.08 -12.77
C HIS A 218 -13.69 -3.16 -13.09
N LEU A 219 -14.30 -3.73 -12.06
CA LEU A 219 -15.32 -4.75 -12.17
C LEU A 219 -16.45 -4.26 -13.08
N LYS A 220 -16.58 -4.92 -14.24
CA LYS A 220 -17.63 -4.61 -15.19
C LYS A 220 -18.81 -5.52 -14.90
N THR A 221 -19.88 -4.94 -14.40
CA THR A 221 -21.19 -5.58 -14.42
C THR A 221 -21.82 -5.26 -15.77
N ASN A 222 -21.72 -6.18 -16.74
CA ASN A 222 -22.40 -6.00 -18.00
C ASN A 222 -23.91 -6.10 -17.76
N ALA A 223 -24.67 -5.13 -18.31
CA ALA A 223 -26.11 -5.07 -18.21
C ALA A 223 -26.81 -6.22 -18.98
N ASP A 224 -26.07 -7.00 -19.75
CA ASP A 224 -26.58 -8.03 -20.65
C ASP A 224 -26.41 -9.45 -20.11
N ASP A 225 -26.88 -9.70 -18.89
CA ASP A 225 -27.04 -11.04 -18.25
C ASP A 225 -25.81 -11.98 -18.18
N ASP A 226 -24.65 -11.59 -18.73
CA ASP A 226 -23.43 -12.38 -18.64
C ASP A 226 -22.55 -11.94 -17.46
N LEU A 227 -22.75 -12.59 -16.31
CA LEU A 227 -21.95 -12.39 -15.11
C LEU A 227 -20.58 -13.10 -15.17
N THR A 228 -20.23 -13.75 -16.28
CA THR A 228 -18.99 -14.54 -16.43
C THR A 228 -17.75 -13.73 -16.08
N ALA A 229 -17.68 -12.48 -16.54
CA ALA A 229 -16.54 -11.60 -16.21
C ALA A 229 -16.43 -11.30 -14.72
N TYR A 230 -17.57 -11.17 -14.05
CA TYR A 230 -17.62 -10.97 -12.58
C TYR A 230 -17.16 -12.22 -11.84
N PHE A 231 -17.68 -13.39 -12.22
CA PHE A 231 -17.29 -14.66 -11.59
C PHE A 231 -15.80 -14.93 -11.76
N ASN A 232 -15.24 -14.73 -12.96
CA ASN A 232 -13.81 -14.90 -13.21
C ASN A 232 -12.95 -14.01 -12.31
N VAL A 233 -13.36 -12.76 -12.03
CA VAL A 233 -12.63 -11.88 -11.12
C VAL A 233 -12.67 -12.40 -9.68
N ILE A 234 -13.80 -12.96 -9.24
CA ILE A 234 -13.92 -13.58 -7.92
C ILE A 234 -13.03 -14.82 -7.83
N ASP A 235 -13.06 -15.68 -8.83
CA ASP A 235 -12.23 -16.90 -8.88
C ASP A 235 -10.74 -16.56 -8.85
N GLU A 236 -10.27 -15.63 -9.71
CA GLU A 236 -8.88 -15.16 -9.72
C GLU A 236 -8.46 -14.58 -8.35
N MET A 237 -9.36 -13.83 -7.71
CA MET A 237 -9.11 -13.28 -6.38
C MET A 237 -9.02 -14.36 -5.30
N LEU A 238 -9.86 -15.41 -5.39
CA LEU A 238 -9.86 -16.53 -4.44
C LEU A 238 -8.63 -17.42 -4.60
N ASP A 239 -8.13 -17.59 -5.81
CA ASP A 239 -6.93 -18.37 -6.13
C ASP A 239 -5.63 -17.66 -5.80
N LEU A 240 -5.64 -16.31 -5.67
CA LEU A 240 -4.43 -15.54 -5.36
C LEU A 240 -3.88 -15.89 -3.98
N ASP A 241 -2.61 -16.29 -3.90
CA ASP A 241 -1.90 -16.42 -2.63
C ASP A 241 -1.49 -15.04 -2.09
N ILE A 242 -2.38 -14.46 -1.23
CA ILE A 242 -2.15 -13.14 -0.63
C ILE A 242 -0.96 -13.17 0.34
N TYR A 243 -0.71 -14.31 1.02
CA TYR A 243 0.43 -14.46 1.91
C TYR A 243 1.75 -14.32 1.15
N ASP A 244 1.86 -15.02 0.02
CA ASP A 244 3.01 -14.91 -0.88
C ASP A 244 3.16 -13.48 -1.43
N CYS A 245 2.06 -12.84 -1.83
CA CYS A 245 2.06 -11.44 -2.27
C CYS A 245 2.56 -10.45 -1.19
N ILE A 246 2.20 -10.67 0.09
CA ILE A 246 2.70 -9.86 1.22
C ILE A 246 4.21 -10.05 1.36
N ASN A 247 4.69 -11.30 1.34
CA ASN A 247 6.12 -11.60 1.45
C ASN A 247 6.90 -11.01 0.26
N ALA A 248 6.43 -11.22 -0.96
CA ALA A 248 7.04 -10.67 -2.16
C ALA A 248 7.13 -9.14 -2.12
N THR A 249 6.06 -8.48 -1.68
CA THR A 249 6.02 -7.02 -1.50
C THR A 249 7.04 -6.56 -0.47
N THR A 250 7.11 -7.22 0.67
CA THR A 250 8.03 -6.88 1.76
C THR A 250 9.48 -7.12 1.36
N ASN A 251 9.78 -8.24 0.71
CA ASN A 251 11.11 -8.58 0.19
C ASN A 251 11.55 -7.53 -0.85
N PHE A 252 10.67 -7.15 -1.76
CA PHE A 252 10.94 -6.09 -2.72
C PHE A 252 11.26 -4.76 -2.03
N MET A 253 10.44 -4.32 -1.08
CA MET A 253 10.66 -3.06 -0.36
C MET A 253 11.99 -3.07 0.39
N ASN A 254 12.31 -4.16 1.09
CA ASN A 254 13.54 -4.33 1.85
C ASN A 254 14.80 -4.49 0.96
N SER A 255 14.64 -4.96 -0.28
CA SER A 255 15.74 -5.02 -1.24
C SER A 255 16.12 -3.65 -1.80
N VAL A 256 15.17 -2.71 -1.83
CA VAL A 256 15.38 -1.33 -2.27
C VAL A 256 15.85 -0.44 -1.12
N GLU A 257 15.23 -0.56 0.04
CA GLU A 257 15.55 0.18 1.26
C GLU A 257 15.67 -0.82 2.42
N LYS A 258 16.91 -1.07 2.83
CA LYS A 258 17.22 -2.07 3.85
C LYS A 258 16.44 -1.84 5.14
N ASP A 259 15.85 -2.91 5.68
CA ASP A 259 15.10 -2.91 6.94
C ASP A 259 13.92 -1.91 6.95
N PHE A 260 13.36 -1.60 5.77
CA PHE A 260 12.24 -0.66 5.63
C PHE A 260 10.95 -1.21 6.25
N ILE A 261 10.69 -2.51 6.06
CA ILE A 261 9.54 -3.21 6.64
C ILE A 261 10.01 -4.30 7.60
N GLU A 262 9.56 -4.22 8.84
CA GLU A 262 9.71 -5.28 9.86
C GLU A 262 8.37 -5.98 10.06
N LEU A 263 8.26 -7.25 9.63
CA LEU A 263 7.10 -8.09 9.90
C LEU A 263 7.25 -8.76 11.27
N GLU A 264 6.24 -8.62 12.12
CA GLU A 264 6.07 -9.41 13.34
C GLU A 264 5.20 -10.65 13.00
N ILE A 265 5.79 -11.83 13.09
CA ILE A 265 5.12 -13.12 12.76
C ILE A 265 4.25 -13.58 13.92
#